data_b5eb31adbc0753b4dfa2f1837755bf43
#
_entry.id   b5eb31adbc0753b4dfa2f1837755bf43
#
_cell.length_a   1.000
_cell.length_b   1.000
_cell.length_c   1.000
_cell.angle_alpha   90.00
_cell.angle_beta   90.00
_cell.angle_gamma   90.00
#
_symmetry.space_group_name_H-M   'P 1'
#
loop_
_entity.id
_entity.type
_entity.pdbx_description
1 polymer ?
#
loop_
_entity_poly.entity_id
_entity_poly.type
_entity_poly.pdbx_seq_one_letter_code
_entity_poly.pdbx_strand_id
1 'polypeptide(L)'
;MYDSGEEFLNELYKDLHISDIVMHTADKSDSPTTKINKYLARLDRVVNKAHQKEHDWNLFKSLCHSKYVIKEEDIKEDYIAKKISSTTSRDKVIYNTITASKDSLDTWIDFLGSLEDEEMWVKLWIFKGITSMGNYNDDRKAFSRRTKHTTSPFPMFDPVITLDVIDKVKTLIKTNDQELIDDAITSESFARLYAYYFSMKREEILKRNKTTNGEWIHYEGVSDRIRLRSDIIGKGTLWCIENRKDAKEILENGVIDIYYSYDEEKKPTIPRLAIVSSNKNIKEVRGIGHSQNIEPFMEDILERKLLSYNYNEKVNKILTNIRRLTYLTEKENYSKSDIEFLYEIKEKIGFF
;
A
#
# COMPACT_ATOMS: atom_id res chain seq x y z
N MET A 1 -3.44 -31.24 -13.96
CA MET A 1 -1.98 -30.99 -14.03
C MET A 1 -1.79 -29.85 -15.00
N TYR A 2 -1.19 -28.73 -14.53
CA TYR A 2 -0.96 -27.58 -15.39
C TYR A 2 0.48 -27.60 -15.89
N ASP A 3 0.64 -27.68 -17.21
CA ASP A 3 1.97 -27.70 -17.83
C ASP A 3 2.52 -26.28 -18.05
N SER A 4 1.66 -25.26 -17.88
CA SER A 4 2.03 -23.86 -18.07
C SER A 4 1.18 -22.92 -17.22
N GLY A 5 1.65 -21.69 -17.04
CA GLY A 5 0.84 -20.65 -16.40
C GLY A 5 -0.39 -20.26 -17.21
N GLU A 6 -0.38 -20.48 -18.52
CA GLU A 6 -1.54 -20.30 -19.38
C GLU A 6 -2.64 -21.32 -19.10
N GLU A 7 -2.29 -22.59 -18.86
CA GLU A 7 -3.24 -23.61 -18.43
C GLU A 7 -3.84 -23.30 -17.06
N PHE A 8 -3.00 -22.85 -16.13
CA PHE A 8 -3.45 -22.35 -14.82
C PHE A 8 -4.49 -21.24 -14.98
N LEU A 9 -4.23 -20.26 -15.83
CA LEU A 9 -5.13 -19.16 -16.07
C LEU A 9 -6.43 -19.60 -16.78
N ASN A 10 -6.32 -20.58 -17.68
CA ASN A 10 -7.45 -21.16 -18.37
C ASN A 10 -8.42 -21.85 -17.42
N GLU A 11 -7.94 -22.60 -16.44
CA GLU A 11 -8.79 -23.17 -15.39
C GLU A 11 -9.39 -22.09 -14.49
N LEU A 12 -8.59 -21.11 -14.04
CA LEU A 12 -9.06 -19.98 -13.24
C LEU A 12 -10.19 -19.20 -13.95
N TYR A 13 -10.14 -19.06 -15.26
CA TYR A 13 -11.10 -18.27 -16.05
C TYR A 13 -12.17 -19.07 -16.74
N LYS A 14 -12.15 -20.42 -16.70
CA LYS A 14 -13.24 -21.26 -17.19
C LYS A 14 -14.59 -20.87 -16.59
N ASP A 15 -14.60 -20.56 -15.30
CA ASP A 15 -15.81 -20.24 -14.54
C ASP A 15 -16.10 -18.74 -14.43
N LEU A 16 -15.17 -17.86 -14.79
CA LEU A 16 -15.26 -16.42 -14.55
C LEU A 16 -15.89 -15.61 -15.68
N HIS A 17 -16.56 -16.22 -16.66
CA HIS A 17 -17.21 -15.51 -17.78
C HIS A 17 -16.42 -14.27 -18.23
N ILE A 18 -15.14 -14.44 -18.62
CA ILE A 18 -14.41 -13.41 -19.39
C ILE A 18 -15.08 -13.26 -20.77
N SER A 19 -16.33 -13.63 -20.81
CA SER A 19 -17.09 -13.89 -22.03
C SER A 19 -17.12 -12.71 -22.97
N ASP A 20 -17.35 -11.50 -22.49
CA ASP A 20 -17.61 -10.39 -23.40
C ASP A 20 -16.39 -9.93 -24.19
N ILE A 21 -15.22 -9.80 -23.54
CA ILE A 21 -14.00 -9.35 -24.21
C ILE A 21 -13.38 -10.46 -25.05
N VAL A 22 -13.41 -11.71 -24.55
CA VAL A 22 -12.88 -12.87 -25.26
C VAL A 22 -13.81 -13.30 -26.40
N MET A 23 -15.11 -13.19 -26.23
CA MET A 23 -16.11 -13.50 -27.27
C MET A 23 -16.02 -12.59 -28.49
N HIS A 24 -15.63 -11.32 -28.31
CA HIS A 24 -15.43 -10.37 -29.41
C HIS A 24 -14.11 -10.54 -30.18
N THR A 25 -13.15 -11.31 -29.65
CA THR A 25 -11.81 -11.44 -30.22
C THR A 25 -11.48 -12.81 -30.79
N ALA A 26 -12.35 -13.79 -30.58
CA ALA A 26 -12.14 -15.17 -30.98
C ALA A 26 -13.26 -15.68 -31.89
N ASP A 27 -12.93 -16.65 -32.77
CA ASP A 27 -13.93 -17.32 -33.58
C ASP A 27 -14.85 -18.17 -32.69
N LYS A 28 -16.11 -18.30 -33.10
CA LYS A 28 -17.11 -19.10 -32.36
C LYS A 28 -16.71 -20.57 -32.20
N SER A 29 -15.88 -21.07 -33.10
CA SER A 29 -15.36 -22.45 -33.11
C SER A 29 -14.17 -22.70 -32.23
N ASP A 30 -13.52 -21.64 -31.71
CA ASP A 30 -12.33 -21.77 -30.85
C ASP A 30 -12.68 -22.41 -29.48
N SER A 31 -11.81 -23.29 -28.99
CA SER A 31 -11.89 -23.77 -27.62
C SER A 31 -11.72 -22.63 -26.61
N PRO A 32 -12.22 -22.77 -25.37
CA PRO A 32 -12.00 -21.76 -24.33
C PRO A 32 -10.51 -21.40 -24.15
N THR A 33 -9.64 -22.40 -24.14
CA THR A 33 -8.18 -22.23 -24.05
C THR A 33 -7.63 -21.41 -25.20
N THR A 34 -8.01 -21.72 -26.44
CA THR A 34 -7.58 -20.96 -27.63
C THR A 34 -8.03 -19.50 -27.57
N LYS A 35 -9.25 -19.24 -27.07
CA LYS A 35 -9.79 -17.88 -26.90
C LYS A 35 -8.96 -17.06 -25.92
N ILE A 36 -8.62 -17.65 -24.75
CA ILE A 36 -7.84 -16.98 -23.75
C ILE A 36 -6.42 -16.68 -24.25
N ASN A 37 -5.78 -17.63 -24.92
CA ASN A 37 -4.44 -17.43 -25.47
C ASN A 37 -4.42 -16.33 -26.55
N LYS A 38 -5.43 -16.28 -27.42
CA LYS A 38 -5.58 -15.18 -28.39
C LYS A 38 -5.79 -13.83 -27.68
N TYR A 39 -6.56 -13.80 -26.60
CA TYR A 39 -6.75 -12.60 -25.79
C TYR A 39 -5.46 -12.13 -25.12
N LEU A 40 -4.73 -13.05 -24.46
CA LEU A 40 -3.45 -12.73 -23.82
C LEU A 40 -2.42 -12.23 -24.83
N ALA A 41 -2.29 -12.87 -26.00
CA ALA A 41 -1.41 -12.43 -27.06
C ALA A 41 -1.77 -11.04 -27.64
N ARG A 42 -3.07 -10.71 -27.67
CA ARG A 42 -3.52 -9.37 -28.07
C ARG A 42 -3.19 -8.34 -27.00
N LEU A 43 -3.47 -8.67 -25.72
CA LEU A 43 -3.18 -7.79 -24.59
C LEU A 43 -1.69 -7.48 -24.50
N ASP A 44 -0.85 -8.52 -24.64
CA ASP A 44 0.61 -8.38 -24.66
C ASP A 44 1.07 -7.39 -25.75
N ARG A 45 0.57 -7.54 -26.97
CA ARG A 45 0.90 -6.60 -28.06
C ARG A 45 0.44 -5.17 -27.76
N VAL A 46 -0.72 -4.99 -27.16
CA VAL A 46 -1.24 -3.66 -26.80
C VAL A 46 -0.39 -3.02 -25.72
N VAL A 47 -0.08 -3.77 -24.65
CA VAL A 47 0.71 -3.27 -23.52
C VAL A 47 2.15 -2.95 -23.95
N ASN A 48 2.81 -3.87 -24.65
CA ASN A 48 4.17 -3.66 -25.10
C ASN A 48 4.29 -2.52 -26.11
N LYS A 49 3.33 -2.37 -27.01
CA LYS A 49 3.29 -1.23 -27.96
C LYS A 49 3.05 0.09 -27.25
N ALA A 50 2.15 0.10 -26.27
CA ALA A 50 1.88 1.31 -25.50
C ALA A 50 3.08 1.71 -24.64
N HIS A 51 3.77 0.75 -24.02
CA HIS A 51 4.93 1.00 -23.16
C HIS A 51 6.14 1.59 -23.91
N GLN A 52 6.24 1.37 -25.22
CA GLN A 52 7.33 1.91 -26.05
C GLN A 52 7.29 3.43 -26.25
N LYS A 53 6.13 4.07 -26.02
CA LYS A 53 5.91 5.51 -26.21
C LYS A 53 5.20 6.12 -25.02
N GLU A 54 5.78 7.14 -24.43
CA GLU A 54 5.22 7.81 -23.25
C GLU A 54 3.76 8.28 -23.46
N HIS A 55 3.45 8.85 -24.63
CA HIS A 55 2.09 9.27 -24.95
C HIS A 55 1.08 8.12 -24.94
N ASP A 56 1.43 7.01 -25.59
CA ASP A 56 0.57 5.83 -25.69
C ASP A 56 0.43 5.15 -24.32
N TRP A 57 1.49 5.17 -23.50
CA TRP A 57 1.47 4.65 -22.15
C TRP A 57 0.55 5.48 -21.24
N ASN A 58 0.61 6.80 -21.32
CA ASN A 58 -0.29 7.68 -20.59
C ASN A 58 -1.75 7.52 -21.02
N LEU A 59 -2.01 7.27 -22.30
CA LEU A 59 -3.35 6.91 -22.80
C LEU A 59 -3.83 5.58 -22.22
N PHE A 60 -2.98 4.56 -22.20
CA PHE A 60 -3.29 3.27 -21.59
C PHE A 60 -3.63 3.43 -20.09
N LYS A 61 -2.83 4.17 -19.32
CA LYS A 61 -3.14 4.50 -17.92
C LYS A 61 -4.49 5.20 -17.78
N SER A 62 -4.79 6.16 -18.65
CA SER A 62 -6.07 6.89 -18.63
C SER A 62 -7.27 5.96 -18.84
N LEU A 63 -7.14 4.94 -19.68
CA LEU A 63 -8.16 3.90 -19.84
C LEU A 63 -8.33 3.06 -18.57
N CYS A 64 -7.23 2.70 -17.90
CA CYS A 64 -7.27 2.02 -16.61
C CYS A 64 -7.93 2.91 -15.53
N HIS A 65 -7.59 4.20 -15.50
CA HIS A 65 -8.20 5.15 -14.55
C HIS A 65 -9.71 5.23 -14.74
N SER A 66 -10.19 5.35 -15.98
CA SER A 66 -11.63 5.46 -16.26
C SER A 66 -12.44 4.29 -15.72
N LYS A 67 -11.80 3.11 -15.61
CA LYS A 67 -12.45 1.86 -15.19
C LYS A 67 -12.30 1.55 -13.70
N TYR A 68 -11.13 1.84 -13.11
CA TYR A 68 -10.77 1.33 -11.80
C TYR A 68 -10.57 2.40 -10.72
N VAL A 69 -10.30 3.66 -11.09
CA VAL A 69 -10.18 4.75 -10.14
C VAL A 69 -11.56 5.18 -9.66
N ILE A 70 -11.66 5.49 -8.37
CA ILE A 70 -12.91 5.99 -7.79
C ILE A 70 -13.33 7.30 -8.47
N LYS A 71 -14.61 7.43 -8.77
CA LYS A 71 -15.19 8.64 -9.33
C LYS A 71 -15.76 9.53 -8.22
N GLU A 72 -15.88 10.83 -8.50
CA GLU A 72 -16.42 11.79 -7.54
C GLU A 72 -17.79 11.37 -7.02
N GLU A 73 -18.70 10.94 -7.93
CA GLU A 73 -20.05 10.52 -7.59
C GLU A 73 -20.12 9.26 -6.72
N ASP A 74 -19.04 8.47 -6.65
CA ASP A 74 -18.95 7.25 -5.84
C ASP A 74 -18.35 7.51 -4.44
N ILE A 75 -17.83 8.73 -4.18
CA ILE A 75 -17.30 9.11 -2.86
C ILE A 75 -18.45 9.51 -1.95
N LYS A 76 -18.64 8.74 -0.87
CA LYS A 76 -19.73 8.96 0.07
C LYS A 76 -19.55 10.27 0.84
N GLU A 77 -20.64 11.02 1.03
CA GLU A 77 -20.64 12.28 1.79
C GLU A 77 -20.15 12.11 3.23
N ASP A 78 -20.49 11.01 3.90
CA ASP A 78 -19.99 10.70 5.26
C ASP A 78 -18.46 10.60 5.31
N TYR A 79 -17.80 10.11 4.25
CA TYR A 79 -16.36 10.08 4.18
C TYR A 79 -15.79 11.48 4.00
N ILE A 80 -16.39 12.28 3.11
CA ILE A 80 -15.99 13.66 2.87
C ILE A 80 -16.13 14.48 4.17
N ALA A 81 -17.28 14.39 4.84
CA ALA A 81 -17.55 15.10 6.08
C ALA A 81 -16.52 14.80 7.18
N LYS A 82 -16.05 13.54 7.29
CA LYS A 82 -15.02 13.14 8.26
C LYS A 82 -13.63 13.70 7.97
N LYS A 83 -13.37 14.10 6.72
CA LYS A 83 -12.04 14.57 6.25
C LYS A 83 -11.97 16.10 6.11
N ILE A 84 -13.09 16.79 6.11
CA ILE A 84 -13.12 18.26 6.11
C ILE A 84 -12.55 18.78 7.42
N SER A 85 -11.72 19.81 7.34
CA SER A 85 -11.15 20.51 8.49
C SER A 85 -11.03 22.01 8.18
N SER A 86 -10.55 22.81 9.11
CA SER A 86 -10.26 24.23 8.87
C SER A 86 -9.25 24.48 7.73
N THR A 87 -8.46 23.48 7.38
CA THR A 87 -7.43 23.56 6.34
C THR A 87 -7.75 22.73 5.08
N THR A 88 -8.84 21.96 5.10
CA THR A 88 -9.17 21.02 4.02
C THR A 88 -10.63 21.18 3.61
N SER A 89 -10.85 21.75 2.41
CA SER A 89 -12.20 21.90 1.83
C SER A 89 -12.72 20.57 1.26
N ARG A 90 -14.02 20.51 0.98
CA ARG A 90 -14.70 19.41 0.30
C ARG A 90 -13.98 19.03 -1.00
N ASP A 91 -13.75 20.00 -1.86
CA ASP A 91 -13.13 19.77 -3.18
C ASP A 91 -11.70 19.26 -3.04
N LYS A 92 -10.96 19.71 -2.04
CA LYS A 92 -9.61 19.21 -1.73
C LYS A 92 -9.64 17.76 -1.26
N VAL A 93 -10.63 17.34 -0.46
CA VAL A 93 -10.81 15.94 -0.04
C VAL A 93 -11.07 15.06 -1.27
N ILE A 94 -12.00 15.46 -2.13
CA ILE A 94 -12.36 14.73 -3.36
C ILE A 94 -11.13 14.61 -4.27
N TYR A 95 -10.50 15.74 -4.57
CA TYR A 95 -9.31 15.79 -5.41
C TYR A 95 -8.18 14.88 -4.89
N ASN A 96 -7.87 14.95 -3.59
CA ASN A 96 -6.82 14.13 -2.98
C ASN A 96 -7.17 12.64 -3.03
N THR A 97 -8.44 12.27 -2.78
CA THR A 97 -8.89 10.87 -2.83
C THR A 97 -8.74 10.28 -4.23
N ILE A 98 -9.20 11.00 -5.26
CA ILE A 98 -9.09 10.57 -6.65
C ILE A 98 -7.62 10.49 -7.08
N THR A 99 -6.82 11.51 -6.73
CA THR A 99 -5.40 11.56 -7.08
C THR A 99 -4.62 10.43 -6.43
N ALA A 100 -4.81 10.17 -5.13
CA ALA A 100 -4.15 9.07 -4.45
C ALA A 100 -4.51 7.70 -5.05
N SER A 101 -5.77 7.54 -5.47
CA SER A 101 -6.20 6.33 -6.19
C SER A 101 -5.50 6.19 -7.55
N LYS A 102 -5.36 7.28 -8.32
CA LYS A 102 -4.64 7.28 -9.61
C LYS A 102 -3.17 6.93 -9.43
N ASP A 103 -2.48 7.67 -8.57
CA ASP A 103 -1.04 7.56 -8.38
C ASP A 103 -0.64 6.15 -7.89
N SER A 104 -1.45 5.56 -7.00
CA SER A 104 -1.22 4.20 -6.53
C SER A 104 -1.44 3.16 -7.63
N LEU A 105 -2.44 3.33 -8.49
CA LEU A 105 -2.67 2.45 -9.63
C LEU A 105 -1.56 2.59 -10.67
N ASP A 106 -1.13 3.81 -10.96
CA ASP A 106 -0.04 4.08 -11.91
C ASP A 106 1.27 3.42 -11.47
N THR A 107 1.57 3.40 -10.18
CA THR A 107 2.75 2.72 -9.66
C THR A 107 2.74 1.22 -10.01
N TRP A 108 1.60 0.56 -9.87
CA TRP A 108 1.43 -0.85 -10.24
C TRP A 108 1.50 -1.06 -11.76
N ILE A 109 0.84 -0.19 -12.55
CA ILE A 109 0.84 -0.28 -14.01
C ILE A 109 2.26 -0.10 -14.55
N ASP A 110 3.02 0.88 -14.05
CA ASP A 110 4.40 1.12 -14.46
C ASP A 110 5.32 -0.06 -14.12
N PHE A 111 5.15 -0.64 -12.93
CA PHE A 111 5.88 -1.85 -12.57
C PHE A 111 5.54 -3.02 -13.50
N LEU A 112 4.28 -3.31 -13.71
CA LEU A 112 3.86 -4.41 -14.59
C LEU A 112 4.31 -4.19 -16.04
N GLY A 113 4.35 -2.94 -16.51
CA GLY A 113 4.90 -2.58 -17.81
C GLY A 113 6.40 -2.82 -17.91
N SER A 114 7.14 -2.63 -16.81
CA SER A 114 8.59 -2.82 -16.77
C SER A 114 9.05 -4.29 -16.67
N LEU A 115 8.14 -5.21 -16.41
CA LEU A 115 8.43 -6.65 -16.36
C LEU A 115 8.51 -7.24 -17.78
N GLU A 116 9.63 -7.01 -18.49
CA GLU A 116 9.77 -7.44 -19.89
C GLU A 116 9.74 -8.96 -20.04
N ASP A 117 10.38 -9.69 -19.13
CA ASP A 117 10.54 -11.15 -19.20
C ASP A 117 9.34 -11.92 -18.62
N GLU A 118 8.31 -11.21 -18.08
CA GLU A 118 7.19 -11.86 -17.46
C GLU A 118 6.04 -12.11 -18.45
N GLU A 119 5.49 -13.33 -18.37
CA GLU A 119 4.37 -13.73 -19.20
C GLU A 119 3.12 -12.87 -18.94
N MET A 120 2.35 -12.56 -19.98
CA MET A 120 1.18 -11.69 -19.89
C MET A 120 0.13 -12.20 -18.90
N TRP A 121 0.02 -13.52 -18.70
CA TRP A 121 -0.91 -14.07 -17.72
C TRP A 121 -0.53 -13.67 -16.28
N VAL A 122 0.76 -13.61 -15.95
CA VAL A 122 1.26 -13.16 -14.62
C VAL A 122 0.87 -11.70 -14.41
N LYS A 123 1.16 -10.85 -15.39
CA LYS A 123 0.82 -9.42 -15.35
C LYS A 123 -0.69 -9.21 -15.16
N LEU A 124 -1.51 -9.96 -15.90
CA LEU A 124 -2.96 -9.88 -15.81
C LEU A 124 -3.48 -10.39 -14.45
N TRP A 125 -2.92 -11.48 -13.95
CA TRP A 125 -3.28 -12.05 -12.64
C TRP A 125 -2.99 -11.06 -11.51
N ILE A 126 -1.80 -10.46 -11.49
CA ILE A 126 -1.43 -9.42 -10.54
C ILE A 126 -2.39 -8.22 -10.67
N PHE A 127 -2.59 -7.72 -11.88
CA PHE A 127 -3.47 -6.57 -12.12
C PHE A 127 -4.90 -6.80 -11.64
N LYS A 128 -5.45 -7.97 -11.88
CA LYS A 128 -6.76 -8.39 -11.35
C LYS A 128 -6.77 -8.45 -9.83
N GLY A 129 -5.71 -8.99 -9.23
CA GLY A 129 -5.54 -9.04 -7.80
C GLY A 129 -5.58 -7.64 -7.18
N ILE A 130 -4.70 -6.73 -7.61
CA ILE A 130 -4.61 -5.38 -7.05
C ILE A 130 -5.89 -4.57 -7.24
N THR A 131 -6.57 -4.72 -8.38
CA THR A 131 -7.83 -4.01 -8.65
C THR A 131 -9.01 -4.54 -7.83
N SER A 132 -8.87 -5.69 -7.20
CA SER A 132 -9.86 -6.27 -6.28
C SER A 132 -9.61 -5.92 -4.80
N MET A 133 -8.39 -5.45 -4.45
CA MET A 133 -7.98 -5.16 -3.07
C MET A 133 -8.38 -3.76 -2.61
N GLY A 134 -9.04 -3.69 -1.45
CA GLY A 134 -9.34 -2.46 -0.72
C GLY A 134 -8.33 -2.20 0.39
N ASN A 135 -8.84 -1.82 1.58
CA ASN A 135 -8.00 -1.55 2.75
C ASN A 135 -7.37 -2.83 3.31
N TYR A 136 -6.11 -2.75 3.70
CA TYR A 136 -5.48 -3.78 4.52
C TYR A 136 -6.04 -3.73 5.94
N ASN A 137 -6.34 -4.89 6.50
CA ASN A 137 -6.76 -5.06 7.88
C ASN A 137 -5.68 -5.83 8.64
N ASP A 138 -5.05 -5.17 9.61
CA ASP A 138 -3.94 -5.73 10.39
C ASP A 138 -4.38 -6.94 11.24
N ASP A 139 -5.61 -6.91 11.81
CA ASP A 139 -6.11 -8.00 12.66
C ASP A 139 -6.37 -9.27 11.86
N ARG A 140 -6.89 -9.10 10.64
CA ARG A 140 -7.20 -10.21 9.73
C ARG A 140 -6.04 -10.58 8.82
N LYS A 141 -4.98 -9.78 8.79
CA LYS A 141 -3.83 -9.91 7.88
C LYS A 141 -4.27 -10.08 6.41
N ALA A 142 -5.29 -9.31 6.01
CA ALA A 142 -5.93 -9.45 4.71
C ALA A 142 -6.40 -8.11 4.17
N PHE A 143 -6.49 -7.99 2.86
CA PHE A 143 -7.14 -6.87 2.19
C PHE A 143 -8.65 -7.09 2.12
N SER A 144 -9.42 -6.04 2.37
CA SER A 144 -10.85 -6.05 2.10
C SER A 144 -11.12 -6.08 0.59
N ARG A 145 -12.32 -6.47 0.18
CA ARG A 145 -12.72 -6.40 -1.23
C ARG A 145 -12.92 -4.95 -1.65
N ARG A 146 -12.32 -4.56 -2.78
CA ARG A 146 -12.55 -3.25 -3.39
C ARG A 146 -13.92 -3.19 -4.05
N THR A 147 -14.60 -2.07 -3.84
CA THR A 147 -15.88 -1.74 -4.49
C THR A 147 -15.76 -0.37 -5.14
N LYS A 148 -16.75 0.04 -5.92
CA LYS A 148 -16.79 1.39 -6.52
C LYS A 148 -16.75 2.52 -5.49
N HIS A 149 -17.15 2.26 -4.24
CA HIS A 149 -17.13 3.22 -3.13
C HIS A 149 -15.85 3.16 -2.28
N THR A 150 -14.84 2.40 -2.69
CA THR A 150 -13.60 2.28 -1.94
C THR A 150 -12.75 3.52 -2.13
N THR A 151 -12.62 4.33 -1.09
CA THR A 151 -11.88 5.60 -1.09
C THR A 151 -10.39 5.46 -0.82
N SER A 152 -9.95 4.28 -0.34
CA SER A 152 -8.52 4.02 -0.15
C SER A 152 -7.79 3.92 -1.49
N PRO A 153 -6.53 4.33 -1.54
CA PRO A 153 -5.63 4.02 -2.65
C PRO A 153 -5.60 2.52 -2.95
N PHE A 154 -5.05 2.14 -4.10
CA PHE A 154 -4.70 0.75 -4.35
C PHE A 154 -3.63 0.31 -3.36
N PRO A 155 -3.46 -1.01 -3.14
CA PRO A 155 -2.48 -1.52 -2.19
C PRO A 155 -1.11 -0.91 -2.40
N MET A 156 -0.42 -0.63 -1.30
CA MET A 156 0.94 -0.17 -1.36
C MET A 156 1.79 -1.14 -2.16
N PHE A 157 2.51 -0.62 -3.14
CA PHE A 157 3.39 -1.42 -3.98
C PHE A 157 4.70 -1.73 -3.24
N ASP A 158 5.05 -3.01 -3.17
CA ASP A 158 6.35 -3.48 -2.71
C ASP A 158 6.94 -4.43 -3.75
N PRO A 159 8.03 -4.04 -4.43
CA PRO A 159 8.61 -4.87 -5.49
C PRO A 159 9.11 -6.22 -4.99
N VAL A 160 9.69 -6.28 -3.79
CA VAL A 160 10.23 -7.52 -3.21
C VAL A 160 9.10 -8.50 -2.94
N ILE A 161 8.05 -8.05 -2.24
CA ILE A 161 6.87 -8.88 -1.98
C ILE A 161 6.24 -9.35 -3.29
N THR A 162 6.15 -8.47 -4.28
CA THR A 162 5.54 -8.81 -5.57
C THR A 162 6.33 -9.90 -6.29
N LEU A 163 7.67 -9.80 -6.30
CA LEU A 163 8.53 -10.83 -6.88
C LEU A 163 8.46 -12.15 -6.10
N ASP A 164 8.43 -12.11 -4.77
CA ASP A 164 8.26 -13.31 -3.94
C ASP A 164 6.94 -14.03 -4.25
N VAL A 165 5.86 -13.27 -4.48
CA VAL A 165 4.56 -13.84 -4.89
C VAL A 165 4.63 -14.46 -6.28
N ILE A 166 5.30 -13.81 -7.25
CA ILE A 166 5.50 -14.34 -8.59
C ILE A 166 6.28 -15.64 -8.54
N ASP A 167 7.41 -15.66 -7.85
CA ASP A 167 8.25 -16.85 -7.71
C ASP A 167 7.50 -17.99 -7.02
N LYS A 168 6.73 -17.67 -5.99
CA LYS A 168 5.90 -18.67 -5.30
C LYS A 168 4.89 -19.33 -6.23
N VAL A 169 4.11 -18.56 -6.98
CA VAL A 169 3.09 -19.13 -7.88
C VAL A 169 3.74 -19.92 -9.01
N LYS A 170 4.84 -19.43 -9.61
CA LYS A 170 5.58 -20.15 -10.64
C LYS A 170 6.16 -21.46 -10.13
N THR A 171 6.64 -21.49 -8.88
CA THR A 171 7.14 -22.69 -8.25
C THR A 171 5.99 -23.69 -8.03
N LEU A 172 4.85 -23.27 -7.54
CA LEU A 172 3.68 -24.14 -7.35
C LEU A 172 3.24 -24.79 -8.66
N ILE A 173 3.18 -24.02 -9.74
CA ILE A 173 2.83 -24.55 -11.07
C ILE A 173 3.86 -25.60 -11.53
N LYS A 174 5.16 -25.36 -11.31
CA LYS A 174 6.23 -26.29 -11.69
C LYS A 174 6.25 -27.57 -10.86
N THR A 175 5.98 -27.47 -9.57
CA THR A 175 5.99 -28.63 -8.65
C THR A 175 4.76 -29.53 -8.83
N ASN A 176 3.73 -28.99 -9.48
CA ASN A 176 2.49 -29.73 -9.75
C ASN A 176 1.84 -30.33 -8.49
N ASP A 177 1.97 -29.64 -7.36
CA ASP A 177 1.27 -29.96 -6.13
C ASP A 177 -0.17 -29.46 -6.23
N GLN A 178 -1.11 -30.39 -6.50
CA GLN A 178 -2.49 -30.04 -6.80
C GLN A 178 -3.18 -29.35 -5.63
N GLU A 179 -2.90 -29.75 -4.40
CA GLU A 179 -3.49 -29.13 -3.19
C GLU A 179 -3.05 -27.67 -3.05
N LEU A 180 -1.76 -27.40 -3.22
CA LEU A 180 -1.21 -26.04 -3.19
C LEU A 180 -1.67 -25.20 -4.38
N ILE A 181 -1.81 -25.83 -5.55
CA ILE A 181 -2.33 -25.15 -6.77
C ILE A 181 -3.79 -24.76 -6.57
N ASP A 182 -4.63 -25.64 -6.06
CA ASP A 182 -6.05 -25.37 -5.84
C ASP A 182 -6.25 -24.20 -4.87
N ASP A 183 -5.43 -24.11 -3.83
CA ASP A 183 -5.41 -22.97 -2.91
C ASP A 183 -4.92 -21.68 -3.58
N ALA A 184 -4.01 -21.77 -4.53
CA ALA A 184 -3.48 -20.63 -5.26
C ALA A 184 -4.38 -20.17 -6.43
N ILE A 185 -5.26 -21.04 -6.94
CA ILE A 185 -6.12 -20.79 -8.12
C ILE A 185 -7.33 -19.92 -7.83
N THR A 186 -7.75 -19.75 -6.57
CA THR A 186 -8.95 -18.97 -6.29
C THR A 186 -8.80 -17.52 -6.78
N SER A 187 -9.90 -16.89 -7.17
CA SER A 187 -9.94 -15.53 -7.74
C SER A 187 -9.27 -14.45 -6.87
N GLU A 188 -9.00 -14.75 -5.63
CA GLU A 188 -8.36 -13.87 -4.65
C GLU A 188 -6.91 -14.28 -4.34
N SER A 189 -6.33 -15.20 -5.12
CA SER A 189 -5.03 -15.81 -4.80
C SER A 189 -3.88 -14.80 -4.72
N PHE A 190 -3.78 -13.86 -5.68
CA PHE A 190 -2.75 -12.82 -5.59
C PHE A 190 -2.94 -11.99 -4.32
N ALA A 191 -4.15 -11.53 -4.05
CA ALA A 191 -4.43 -10.71 -2.87
C ALA A 191 -4.08 -11.42 -1.56
N ARG A 192 -4.37 -12.74 -1.46
CA ARG A 192 -4.03 -13.55 -0.28
C ARG A 192 -2.53 -13.77 -0.14
N LEU A 193 -1.85 -14.13 -1.22
CA LEU A 193 -0.39 -14.32 -1.20
C LEU A 193 0.32 -13.00 -0.89
N TYR A 194 -0.11 -11.91 -1.52
CA TYR A 194 0.46 -10.59 -1.25
C TYR A 194 0.25 -10.16 0.20
N ALA A 195 -0.95 -10.35 0.76
CA ALA A 195 -1.25 -10.07 2.16
C ALA A 195 -0.42 -10.91 3.12
N TYR A 196 -0.20 -12.19 2.80
CA TYR A 196 0.63 -13.10 3.59
C TYR A 196 2.08 -12.62 3.65
N TYR A 197 2.73 -12.42 2.51
CA TYR A 197 4.12 -11.92 2.47
C TYR A 197 4.25 -10.52 3.06
N PHE A 198 3.26 -9.66 2.82
CA PHE A 198 3.19 -8.32 3.42
C PHE A 198 3.16 -8.40 4.96
N SER A 199 2.32 -9.28 5.53
CA SER A 199 2.24 -9.47 6.97
C SER A 199 3.52 -10.05 7.55
N MET A 200 4.14 -11.02 6.87
CA MET A 200 5.41 -11.62 7.29
C MET A 200 6.54 -10.60 7.31
N LYS A 201 6.69 -9.82 6.25
CA LYS A 201 7.70 -8.76 6.17
C LYS A 201 7.49 -7.73 7.27
N ARG A 202 6.23 -7.33 7.52
CA ARG A 202 5.89 -6.42 8.60
C ARG A 202 6.21 -7.00 9.97
N GLU A 203 5.87 -8.27 10.24
CA GLU A 203 6.23 -8.95 11.48
C GLU A 203 7.75 -9.12 11.64
N GLU A 204 8.46 -9.39 10.57
CA GLU A 204 9.93 -9.47 10.58
C GLU A 204 10.54 -8.12 10.94
N ILE A 205 10.07 -7.03 10.32
CA ILE A 205 10.47 -5.67 10.68
C ILE A 205 10.19 -5.41 12.17
N LEU A 206 9.00 -5.73 12.65
CA LEU A 206 8.63 -5.57 14.06
C LEU A 206 9.47 -6.46 15.00
N LYS A 207 9.83 -7.67 14.60
CA LYS A 207 10.68 -8.57 15.40
C LYS A 207 12.15 -8.13 15.42
N ARG A 208 12.69 -7.66 14.31
CA ARG A 208 14.05 -7.08 14.23
C ARG A 208 14.19 -5.83 15.10
N ASN A 209 13.09 -5.19 15.39
CA ASN A 209 13.00 -3.90 16.03
C ASN A 209 13.04 -3.96 17.58
N LYS A 210 13.68 -4.94 18.19
CA LYS A 210 13.92 -4.94 19.66
C LYS A 210 14.95 -3.91 20.08
N THR A 211 15.77 -3.40 19.17
CA THR A 211 16.74 -2.36 19.46
C THR A 211 16.17 -1.00 19.14
N THR A 212 16.16 -0.12 20.12
CA THR A 212 15.76 1.29 19.93
C THR A 212 16.92 2.17 19.47
N ASN A 213 18.14 1.63 19.41
CA ASN A 213 19.32 2.37 18.96
C ASN A 213 19.24 2.71 17.48
N GLY A 214 19.47 3.97 17.15
CA GLY A 214 19.38 4.47 15.79
C GLY A 214 19.67 5.96 15.72
N GLU A 215 19.30 6.58 14.61
CA GLU A 215 19.50 7.99 14.40
C GLU A 215 18.36 8.65 13.62
N TRP A 216 18.26 9.97 13.76
CA TRP A 216 17.34 10.79 12.99
C TRP A 216 17.98 11.21 11.67
N ILE A 217 17.28 10.96 10.57
CA ILE A 217 17.67 11.45 9.24
C ILE A 217 16.71 12.56 8.85
N HIS A 218 17.26 13.69 8.45
CA HIS A 218 16.53 14.88 8.03
C HIS A 218 16.43 14.94 6.51
N TYR A 219 15.22 15.26 6.02
CA TYR A 219 14.93 15.46 4.61
C TYR A 219 14.28 16.84 4.43
N GLU A 220 14.88 17.66 3.57
CA GLU A 220 14.46 19.02 3.29
C GLU A 220 14.55 19.34 1.80
N GLY A 221 13.55 20.04 1.28
CA GLY A 221 13.50 20.44 -0.12
C GLY A 221 13.22 19.30 -1.10
N VAL A 222 12.79 19.69 -2.30
CA VAL A 222 12.34 18.75 -3.33
C VAL A 222 13.47 17.84 -3.83
N SER A 223 14.74 18.23 -3.67
CA SER A 223 15.92 17.42 -4.01
C SER A 223 15.99 16.13 -3.21
N ASP A 224 15.58 16.15 -1.93
CA ASP A 224 15.61 14.97 -1.06
C ASP A 224 14.48 13.95 -1.35
N ARG A 225 13.55 14.29 -2.23
CA ARG A 225 12.40 13.42 -2.53
C ARG A 225 12.80 12.02 -3.00
N ILE A 226 13.83 11.92 -3.85
CA ILE A 226 14.27 10.62 -4.39
C ILE A 226 14.91 9.81 -3.26
N ARG A 227 15.76 10.44 -2.45
CA ARG A 227 16.41 9.83 -1.30
C ARG A 227 15.39 9.36 -0.27
N LEU A 228 14.48 10.24 0.17
CA LEU A 228 13.41 9.91 1.10
C LEU A 228 12.63 8.67 0.65
N ARG A 229 12.21 8.66 -0.61
CA ARG A 229 11.47 7.54 -1.17
C ARG A 229 12.30 6.25 -1.21
N SER A 230 13.56 6.33 -1.63
CA SER A 230 14.47 5.18 -1.64
C SER A 230 14.65 4.58 -0.24
N ASP A 231 14.71 5.43 0.77
CA ASP A 231 14.99 5.02 2.15
C ASP A 231 13.78 4.37 2.86
N ILE A 232 12.54 4.64 2.39
CA ILE A 232 11.32 4.12 3.02
C ILE A 232 10.54 3.09 2.20
N ILE A 233 10.75 3.04 0.88
CA ILE A 233 9.98 2.13 0.00
C ILE A 233 10.21 0.68 0.41
N GLY A 234 9.14 -0.08 0.51
CA GLY A 234 9.20 -1.49 0.89
C GLY A 234 9.63 -1.76 2.33
N LYS A 235 9.68 -0.74 3.20
CA LYS A 235 10.03 -0.90 4.62
C LYS A 235 8.81 -1.15 5.53
N GLY A 236 7.61 -1.28 4.95
CA GLY A 236 6.39 -1.64 5.68
C GLY A 236 5.84 -0.54 6.59
N THR A 237 6.18 0.72 6.32
CA THR A 237 5.75 1.86 7.15
C THR A 237 4.27 2.19 7.00
N LEU A 238 3.66 1.86 5.88
CA LEU A 238 2.31 2.29 5.48
C LEU A 238 2.13 3.81 5.41
N TRP A 239 3.21 4.58 5.40
CA TRP A 239 3.15 6.03 5.31
C TRP A 239 2.83 6.48 3.89
N CYS A 240 1.93 7.46 3.74
CA CYS A 240 1.58 8.03 2.43
C CYS A 240 2.79 8.65 1.69
N ILE A 241 3.87 8.92 2.41
CA ILE A 241 5.13 9.50 1.91
C ILE A 241 5.80 8.59 0.85
N GLU A 242 5.48 7.32 0.82
CA GLU A 242 5.94 6.39 -0.23
C GLU A 242 5.41 6.77 -1.63
N ASN A 243 4.34 7.56 -1.67
CA ASN A 243 3.79 8.14 -2.88
C ASN A 243 4.64 9.35 -3.33
N ARG A 244 4.95 9.44 -4.62
CA ARG A 244 5.76 10.53 -5.21
C ARG A 244 5.19 11.92 -4.95
N LYS A 245 3.87 12.05 -4.93
CA LYS A 245 3.18 13.34 -4.82
C LYS A 245 3.19 13.82 -3.38
N ASP A 246 2.88 12.92 -2.43
CA ASP A 246 2.83 13.28 -1.02
C ASP A 246 4.22 13.63 -0.50
N ALA A 247 5.25 12.88 -0.89
CA ALA A 247 6.63 13.24 -0.60
C ALA A 247 7.03 14.62 -1.17
N LYS A 248 6.58 14.94 -2.38
CA LYS A 248 6.81 16.25 -3.00
C LYS A 248 6.10 17.37 -2.24
N GLU A 249 4.81 17.21 -1.95
CA GLU A 249 4.00 18.22 -1.25
C GLU A 249 4.55 18.51 0.16
N ILE A 250 4.98 17.47 0.87
CA ILE A 250 5.60 17.63 2.20
C ILE A 250 6.90 18.42 2.10
N LEU A 251 7.79 18.06 1.17
CA LEU A 251 9.10 18.68 1.04
C LEU A 251 9.07 20.05 0.37
N GLU A 252 8.01 20.41 -0.36
CA GLU A 252 7.76 21.77 -0.87
C GLU A 252 7.33 22.72 0.26
N ASN A 253 6.60 22.22 1.27
CA ASN A 253 5.96 23.04 2.30
C ASN A 253 6.55 22.84 3.70
N GLY A 254 7.55 22.00 3.84
CA GLY A 254 8.12 21.66 5.14
C GLY A 254 9.30 20.71 5.03
N VAL A 255 9.54 20.05 6.15
CA VAL A 255 10.61 19.07 6.32
C VAL A 255 10.05 17.81 6.95
N ILE A 256 10.76 16.69 6.75
CA ILE A 256 10.45 15.44 7.42
C ILE A 256 11.70 14.91 8.12
N ASP A 257 11.56 14.60 9.41
CA ASP A 257 12.58 13.89 10.18
C ASP A 257 12.10 12.44 10.39
N ILE A 258 12.94 11.48 10.01
CA ILE A 258 12.65 10.07 10.21
C ILE A 258 13.69 9.45 11.12
N TYR A 259 13.24 8.75 12.15
CA TYR A 259 14.09 7.93 13.00
C TYR A 259 14.21 6.53 12.41
N TYR A 260 15.45 6.12 12.16
CA TYR A 260 15.77 4.76 11.72
C TYR A 260 16.53 4.03 12.83
N SER A 261 16.04 2.86 13.21
CA SER A 261 16.84 1.94 14.02
C SER A 261 17.96 1.33 13.18
N TYR A 262 19.04 0.97 13.84
CA TYR A 262 20.16 0.26 13.23
C TYR A 262 19.77 -1.19 12.93
N ASP A 263 20.17 -1.64 11.74
CA ASP A 263 20.14 -3.06 11.37
C ASP A 263 21.32 -3.84 11.99
N GLU A 264 21.47 -5.13 11.63
CA GLU A 264 22.55 -5.98 12.10
C GLU A 264 23.95 -5.47 11.69
N GLU A 265 24.04 -4.72 10.59
CA GLU A 265 25.27 -4.09 10.10
C GLU A 265 25.52 -2.69 10.72
N LYS A 266 24.70 -2.29 11.69
CA LYS A 266 24.71 -0.96 12.31
C LYS A 266 24.44 0.20 11.34
N LYS A 267 23.66 -0.06 10.29
CA LYS A 267 23.16 0.96 9.37
C LYS A 267 21.76 1.42 9.77
N PRO A 268 21.43 2.72 9.66
CA PRO A 268 20.10 3.24 9.97
C PRO A 268 19.12 2.96 8.84
N THR A 269 18.62 1.73 8.77
CA THR A 269 17.82 1.25 7.63
C THR A 269 16.38 0.93 7.98
N ILE A 270 16.01 0.92 9.27
CA ILE A 270 14.71 0.47 9.75
C ILE A 270 13.90 1.70 10.23
N PRO A 271 12.99 2.26 9.43
CA PRO A 271 12.21 3.43 9.81
C PRO A 271 11.25 3.09 10.96
N ARG A 272 11.16 3.96 11.96
CA ARG A 272 10.35 3.77 13.17
C ARG A 272 9.38 4.90 13.43
N LEU A 273 9.85 6.13 13.27
CA LEU A 273 9.09 7.35 13.55
C LEU A 273 9.29 8.33 12.39
N ALA A 274 8.25 9.07 12.05
CA ALA A 274 8.34 10.20 11.15
C ALA A 274 7.69 11.44 11.79
N ILE A 275 8.36 12.58 11.70
CA ILE A 275 7.85 13.89 12.12
C ILE A 275 7.81 14.78 10.90
N VAL A 276 6.62 15.20 10.49
CA VAL A 276 6.42 16.21 9.45
C VAL A 276 6.23 17.56 10.11
N SER A 277 7.02 18.55 9.72
CA SER A 277 6.96 19.88 10.30
C SER A 277 7.17 20.98 9.26
N SER A 278 6.76 22.20 9.60
CA SER A 278 7.00 23.40 8.81
C SER A 278 7.34 24.55 9.76
N ASN A 279 8.47 25.23 9.54
CA ASN A 279 8.95 26.29 10.43
C ASN A 279 9.00 25.84 11.90
N LYS A 280 9.47 24.61 12.17
CA LYS A 280 9.52 23.96 13.48
C LYS A 280 8.15 23.73 14.13
N ASN A 281 7.04 23.97 13.45
CA ASN A 281 5.71 23.59 13.92
C ASN A 281 5.37 22.18 13.42
N ILE A 282 5.10 21.27 14.35
CA ILE A 282 4.76 19.89 14.04
C ILE A 282 3.38 19.86 13.38
N LYS A 283 3.32 19.25 12.20
CA LYS A 283 2.08 18.98 11.48
C LYS A 283 1.59 17.56 11.75
N GLU A 284 2.53 16.63 11.82
CA GLU A 284 2.22 15.22 11.89
C GLU A 284 3.35 14.43 12.55
N VAL A 285 2.99 13.39 13.33
CA VAL A 285 3.91 12.38 13.85
C VAL A 285 3.34 11.01 13.53
N ARG A 286 4.14 10.13 12.97
CA ARG A 286 3.73 8.76 12.59
C ARG A 286 4.69 7.73 13.14
N GLY A 287 4.15 6.60 13.56
CA GLY A 287 4.90 5.40 13.89
C GLY A 287 4.65 4.29 12.87
N ILE A 288 5.18 3.11 13.15
CA ILE A 288 4.98 1.89 12.37
C ILE A 288 4.11 0.85 13.10
N GLY A 289 3.62 1.19 14.28
CA GLY A 289 2.67 0.36 15.02
C GLY A 289 1.32 0.20 14.31
N HIS A 290 0.40 -0.51 14.93
CA HIS A 290 -0.96 -0.66 14.41
C HIS A 290 -1.58 0.72 14.13
N SER A 291 -2.21 0.87 12.96
CA SER A 291 -2.79 2.15 12.50
C SER A 291 -1.79 3.32 12.48
N GLN A 292 -0.51 3.03 12.22
CA GLN A 292 0.59 4.01 12.23
C GLN A 292 0.85 4.66 13.61
N ASN A 293 0.40 4.03 14.68
CA ASN A 293 0.66 4.48 16.03
C ASN A 293 2.16 4.34 16.37
N ILE A 294 2.58 5.13 17.36
CA ILE A 294 3.94 5.08 17.86
C ILE A 294 4.07 3.86 18.77
N GLU A 295 5.15 3.11 18.57
CA GLU A 295 5.47 1.99 19.44
C GLU A 295 5.84 2.50 20.84
N PRO A 296 5.30 1.90 21.93
CA PRO A 296 5.49 2.42 23.30
C PRO A 296 6.96 2.66 23.67
N PHE A 297 7.86 1.76 23.29
CA PHE A 297 9.30 1.85 23.61
C PHE A 297 10.06 2.90 22.77
N MET A 298 9.39 3.62 21.85
CA MET A 298 9.93 4.75 21.11
C MET A 298 9.62 6.11 21.77
N GLU A 299 8.93 6.10 22.90
CA GLU A 299 8.48 7.32 23.59
C GLU A 299 9.65 8.27 23.93
N ASP A 300 10.69 7.76 24.60
CA ASP A 300 11.85 8.58 24.99
C ASP A 300 12.60 9.18 23.81
N ILE A 301 12.65 8.46 22.68
CA ILE A 301 13.33 8.91 21.46
C ILE A 301 12.55 10.05 20.83
N LEU A 302 11.23 9.88 20.76
CA LEU A 302 10.34 10.90 20.22
C LEU A 302 10.33 12.14 21.12
N GLU A 303 10.19 11.97 22.44
CA GLU A 303 10.16 13.09 23.40
C GLU A 303 11.41 13.96 23.28
N ARG A 304 12.60 13.36 23.26
CA ARG A 304 13.85 14.08 23.06
C ARG A 304 13.90 14.86 21.74
N LYS A 305 13.39 14.29 20.67
CA LYS A 305 13.36 14.98 19.37
C LYS A 305 12.35 16.12 19.35
N LEU A 306 11.18 15.95 19.98
CA LEU A 306 10.13 16.96 20.05
C LEU A 306 10.56 18.22 20.80
N LEU A 307 11.54 18.14 21.70
CA LEU A 307 12.13 19.32 22.39
C LEU A 307 12.82 20.28 21.40
N SER A 308 13.23 19.80 20.23
CA SER A 308 13.83 20.63 19.18
C SER A 308 12.82 21.43 18.34
N TYR A 309 11.52 21.17 18.53
CA TYR A 309 10.42 21.85 17.84
C TYR A 309 9.73 22.89 18.74
N ASN A 310 8.92 23.74 18.15
CA ASN A 310 8.11 24.67 18.91
C ASN A 310 7.09 23.89 19.77
N TYR A 311 7.22 24.04 21.09
CA TYR A 311 6.33 23.40 22.04
C TYR A 311 4.94 24.05 21.99
N ASN A 312 3.92 23.29 21.61
CA ASN A 312 2.54 23.76 21.54
C ASN A 312 1.57 22.69 22.09
N GLU A 313 0.29 23.04 22.17
CA GLU A 313 -0.76 22.17 22.72
C GLU A 313 -0.83 20.81 21.97
N LYS A 314 -0.59 20.82 20.65
CA LYS A 314 -0.56 19.60 19.82
C LYS A 314 0.58 18.66 20.26
N VAL A 315 1.77 19.18 20.51
CA VAL A 315 2.92 18.39 21.01
C VAL A 315 2.61 17.80 22.38
N ASN A 316 2.01 18.59 23.27
CA ASN A 316 1.63 18.14 24.61
C ASN A 316 0.56 17.01 24.55
N LYS A 317 -0.41 17.13 23.65
CA LYS A 317 -1.42 16.07 23.41
C LYS A 317 -0.78 14.78 22.89
N ILE A 318 0.17 14.88 21.97
CA ILE A 318 0.93 13.72 21.44
C ILE A 318 1.64 13.00 22.59
N LEU A 319 2.43 13.71 23.39
CA LEU A 319 3.19 13.14 24.50
C LEU A 319 2.25 12.49 25.55
N THR A 320 1.13 13.15 25.86
CA THR A 320 0.14 12.62 26.81
C THR A 320 -0.46 11.32 26.30
N ASN A 321 -0.80 11.24 25.02
CA ASN A 321 -1.34 10.03 24.42
C ASN A 321 -0.33 8.89 24.39
N ILE A 322 0.94 9.18 24.06
CA ILE A 322 2.03 8.19 24.08
C ILE A 322 2.21 7.62 25.49
N ARG A 323 2.32 8.47 26.52
CA ARG A 323 2.46 8.02 27.91
C ARG A 323 1.29 7.16 28.35
N ARG A 324 0.08 7.52 27.96
CA ARG A 324 -1.10 6.72 28.24
C ARG A 324 -1.06 5.37 27.54
N LEU A 325 -0.65 5.31 26.28
CA LEU A 325 -0.48 4.05 25.56
C LEU A 325 0.57 3.16 26.24
N THR A 326 1.75 3.70 26.57
CA THR A 326 2.81 2.97 27.28
C THR A 326 2.28 2.41 28.62
N TYR A 327 1.60 3.24 29.43
CA TYR A 327 0.98 2.77 30.66
C TYR A 327 0.00 1.61 30.43
N LEU A 328 -0.80 1.67 29.36
CA LEU A 328 -1.79 0.64 29.06
C LEU A 328 -1.15 -0.68 28.59
N THR A 329 0.04 -0.66 27.98
CA THR A 329 0.73 -1.91 27.63
C THR A 329 1.27 -2.71 28.81
N GLU A 330 1.45 -2.06 29.96
CA GLU A 330 1.90 -2.70 31.21
C GLU A 330 0.74 -3.13 32.13
N LYS A 331 -0.50 -2.82 31.72
CA LYS A 331 -1.69 -3.02 32.53
C LYS A 331 -2.36 -4.36 32.24
N GLU A 332 -2.63 -5.17 33.28
CA GLU A 332 -3.30 -6.47 33.12
C GLU A 332 -4.82 -6.36 32.92
N ASN A 333 -5.46 -5.31 33.47
CA ASN A 333 -6.91 -5.12 33.41
C ASN A 333 -7.27 -3.72 32.95
N TYR A 334 -8.13 -3.59 31.96
CA TYR A 334 -8.55 -2.31 31.40
C TYR A 334 -9.84 -1.80 32.00
N SER A 335 -9.87 -0.53 32.41
CA SER A 335 -11.10 0.17 32.79
C SER A 335 -11.91 0.53 31.54
N LYS A 336 -13.19 0.89 31.74
CA LYS A 336 -14.04 1.39 30.66
C LYS A 336 -13.38 2.59 29.93
N SER A 337 -12.77 3.50 30.68
CA SER A 337 -12.08 4.66 30.12
C SER A 337 -10.84 4.27 29.28
N ASP A 338 -10.15 3.18 29.64
CA ASP A 338 -9.01 2.68 28.89
C ASP A 338 -9.48 2.05 27.57
N ILE A 339 -10.57 1.30 27.62
CA ILE A 339 -11.20 0.71 26.43
C ILE A 339 -11.71 1.83 25.50
N GLU A 340 -12.40 2.85 26.02
CA GLU A 340 -12.85 3.99 25.23
C GLU A 340 -11.68 4.74 24.56
N PHE A 341 -10.55 4.83 25.24
CA PHE A 341 -9.33 5.40 24.69
C PHE A 341 -8.72 4.50 23.61
N LEU A 342 -8.47 3.22 23.90
CA LEU A 342 -7.85 2.28 22.96
C LEU A 342 -8.66 2.08 21.65
N TYR A 343 -9.98 2.13 21.74
CA TYR A 343 -10.88 2.03 20.59
C TYR A 343 -11.26 3.39 19.98
N GLU A 344 -10.61 4.47 20.42
CA GLU A 344 -10.82 5.83 19.88
C GLU A 344 -12.30 6.27 19.88
N ILE A 345 -13.09 5.83 20.91
CA ILE A 345 -14.52 6.06 20.94
C ILE A 345 -14.86 7.55 21.14
N LYS A 346 -14.11 8.25 21.98
CA LYS A 346 -14.33 9.67 22.30
C LYS A 346 -13.44 10.60 21.50
N GLU A 347 -12.17 10.25 21.36
CA GLU A 347 -11.17 11.04 20.65
C GLU A 347 -10.21 10.11 19.92
N LYS A 348 -9.75 10.53 18.76
CA LYS A 348 -8.68 9.79 18.06
C LYS A 348 -7.38 9.91 18.85
N ILE A 349 -6.75 8.78 19.14
CA ILE A 349 -5.37 8.73 19.63
C ILE A 349 -4.44 9.21 18.52
N GLY A 350 -4.94 9.09 17.30
CA GLY A 350 -4.19 9.40 16.08
C GLY A 350 -3.45 10.72 16.20
N PHE A 351 -2.20 10.67 15.88
CA PHE A 351 -1.30 11.82 15.81
C PHE A 351 -1.55 12.58 14.49
N PHE A 352 -2.71 12.37 13.89
CA PHE A 352 -3.07 12.76 12.51
C PHE A 352 -4.35 13.57 12.45
#